data_bedea0f9054ef8bcde70e0f43139f563
#
_entry.id   bedea0f9054ef8bcde70e0f43139f563
#
_cell.length_a   1.000
_cell.length_b   1.000
_cell.length_c   1.000
_cell.angle_alpha   90.00
_cell.angle_beta   90.00
_cell.angle_gamma   90.00
#
_symmetry.space_group_name_H-M   'P 1'
#
loop_
_entity.id
_entity.type
_entity.pdbx_description
1 polymer ?
#
loop_
_entity_poly.entity_id
_entity_poly.type
_entity_poly.pdbx_seq_one_letter_code
_entity_poly.pdbx_strand_id
1 'polypeptide(L)'
;MKTVIIKYNAGNVQSVMYALERLGATYLLTDDEAEIRSADKVIFPGVGEASTAMAYLRERGLDTLIPSLKQPVLGTCVGMQLMCRYSEENNTTCMGIFDIDVRRFPTHRGDGQPGFKVPHTGWNSIHQLKGPLAEGISENAYVYFVHSYAAEVCSDTTAICDYVRPFSAMLHRDNFYAAQFHAEISGDVGQRILENFLKL
;
A
#
# COMPACT_ATOMS: atom_id res chain seq x y z
N MET A 1 -7.08 20.07 8.76
CA MET A 1 -6.33 19.12 7.90
C MET A 1 -7.34 18.40 7.03
N LYS A 2 -7.18 18.49 5.71
CA LYS A 2 -8.04 17.85 4.71
C LYS A 2 -7.39 16.57 4.22
N THR A 3 -7.97 15.43 4.53
CA THR A 3 -7.52 14.12 4.00
C THR A 3 -8.41 13.71 2.83
N VAL A 4 -7.81 13.31 1.71
CA VAL A 4 -8.54 12.76 0.57
C VAL A 4 -8.24 11.27 0.46
N ILE A 5 -9.29 10.47 0.28
CA ILE A 5 -9.18 9.08 -0.16
C ILE A 5 -9.48 9.09 -1.67
N ILE A 6 -8.54 8.60 -2.48
CA ILE A 6 -8.75 8.51 -3.94
C ILE A 6 -9.83 7.49 -4.23
N LYS A 7 -10.91 7.97 -4.88
CA LYS A 7 -12.01 7.14 -5.36
C LYS A 7 -11.64 6.60 -6.73
N TYR A 8 -11.51 5.29 -6.84
CA TYR A 8 -11.41 4.59 -8.12
C TYR A 8 -12.11 3.23 -7.98
N ASN A 9 -12.09 2.42 -9.02
CA ASN A 9 -12.73 1.10 -9.00
C ASN A 9 -11.97 0.08 -8.12
N ALA A 10 -11.55 0.52 -6.93
CA ALA A 10 -10.98 -0.30 -5.88
C ALA A 10 -12.08 -0.60 -4.87
N GLY A 11 -12.33 -1.87 -4.60
CA GLY A 11 -13.31 -2.30 -3.59
C GLY A 11 -12.98 -1.75 -2.20
N ASN A 12 -13.59 -2.14 -1.21
CA ASN A 12 -13.50 -1.90 0.24
C ASN A 12 -12.69 -0.67 0.74
N VAL A 13 -13.05 0.53 0.30
CA VAL A 13 -12.59 1.78 0.92
C VAL A 13 -13.26 2.02 2.30
N GLN A 14 -14.34 1.30 2.58
CA GLN A 14 -15.15 1.48 3.79
C GLN A 14 -14.32 1.22 5.07
N SER A 15 -13.45 0.21 5.06
CA SER A 15 -12.59 -0.07 6.22
C SER A 15 -11.58 1.05 6.48
N VAL A 16 -11.06 1.68 5.42
CA VAL A 16 -10.18 2.85 5.54
C VAL A 16 -10.95 4.03 6.11
N MET A 17 -12.17 4.28 5.65
CA MET A 17 -13.05 5.33 6.17
C MET A 17 -13.32 5.13 7.66
N TYR A 18 -13.70 3.92 8.09
CA TYR A 18 -13.91 3.60 9.51
C TYR A 18 -12.63 3.75 10.35
N ALA A 19 -11.47 3.41 9.81
CA ALA A 19 -10.20 3.61 10.51
C ALA A 19 -9.92 5.11 10.73
N LEU A 20 -10.16 5.95 9.73
CA LEU A 20 -10.01 7.41 9.86
C LEU A 20 -11.03 8.01 10.83
N GLU A 21 -12.28 7.54 10.81
CA GLU A 21 -13.32 7.95 11.77
C GLU A 21 -12.93 7.63 13.23
N ARG A 22 -12.39 6.43 13.47
CA ARG A 22 -11.87 6.07 14.82
C ARG A 22 -10.75 6.99 15.28
N LEU A 23 -9.96 7.52 14.35
CA LEU A 23 -8.88 8.49 14.61
C LEU A 23 -9.39 9.94 14.69
N GLY A 24 -10.69 10.18 14.53
CA GLY A 24 -11.26 11.53 14.51
C GLY A 24 -10.82 12.37 13.30
N ALA A 25 -10.31 11.74 12.24
CA ALA A 25 -9.88 12.42 11.03
C ALA A 25 -11.07 12.66 10.09
N THR A 26 -11.14 13.87 9.53
CA THR A 26 -12.09 14.19 8.46
C THR A 26 -11.50 13.79 7.12
N TYR A 27 -12.32 13.23 6.24
CA TYR A 27 -11.88 12.81 4.91
C TYR A 27 -12.93 13.13 3.83
N LEU A 28 -12.46 13.15 2.59
CA LEU A 28 -13.29 13.24 1.38
C LEU A 28 -12.92 12.08 0.46
N LEU A 29 -13.92 11.30 0.05
CA LEU A 29 -13.75 10.26 -0.99
C LEU A 29 -14.05 10.88 -2.35
N THR A 30 -13.04 11.03 -3.21
CA THR A 30 -13.19 11.72 -4.50
C THR A 30 -12.17 11.28 -5.55
N ASP A 31 -12.50 11.44 -6.83
CA ASP A 31 -11.61 11.35 -7.98
C ASP A 31 -11.40 12.72 -8.66
N ASP A 32 -11.93 13.80 -8.08
CA ASP A 32 -11.74 15.15 -8.57
C ASP A 32 -10.30 15.64 -8.36
N GLU A 33 -9.64 16.05 -9.45
CA GLU A 33 -8.24 16.48 -9.44
C GLU A 33 -8.00 17.69 -8.53
N ALA A 34 -8.91 18.70 -8.53
CA ALA A 34 -8.73 19.89 -7.73
C ALA A 34 -8.82 19.57 -6.23
N GLU A 35 -9.74 18.70 -5.85
CA GLU A 35 -9.89 18.20 -4.49
C GLU A 35 -8.66 17.41 -4.02
N ILE A 36 -8.12 16.53 -4.89
CA ILE A 36 -6.92 15.75 -4.60
C ILE A 36 -5.70 16.66 -4.44
N ARG A 37 -5.49 17.62 -5.35
CA ARG A 37 -4.35 18.55 -5.29
C ARG A 37 -4.39 19.48 -4.08
N SER A 38 -5.58 19.86 -3.63
CA SER A 38 -5.77 20.75 -2.48
C SER A 38 -5.77 20.05 -1.13
N ALA A 39 -5.63 18.72 -1.11
CA ALA A 39 -5.59 17.95 0.12
C ALA A 39 -4.27 18.14 0.87
N ASP A 40 -4.32 18.11 2.21
CA ASP A 40 -3.12 18.06 3.06
C ASP A 40 -2.49 16.66 3.06
N LYS A 41 -3.34 15.62 2.95
CA LYS A 41 -2.96 14.19 2.93
C LYS A 41 -3.78 13.45 1.88
N VAL A 42 -3.16 12.49 1.22
CA VAL A 42 -3.85 11.64 0.24
C VAL A 42 -3.65 10.17 0.62
N ILE A 43 -4.73 9.42 0.69
CA ILE A 43 -4.70 7.97 0.83
C ILE A 43 -5.12 7.36 -0.49
N PHE A 44 -4.28 6.49 -1.01
CA PHE A 44 -4.49 5.73 -2.22
C PHE A 44 -4.69 4.25 -1.86
N PRO A 45 -5.90 3.86 -1.46
CA PRO A 45 -6.19 2.47 -1.10
C PRO A 45 -6.18 1.58 -2.34
N GLY A 46 -6.10 0.27 -2.16
CA GLY A 46 -6.25 -0.62 -3.29
C GLY A 46 -6.63 -2.03 -2.87
N VAL A 47 -7.64 -2.56 -3.55
CA VAL A 47 -7.99 -3.98 -3.58
C VAL A 47 -8.33 -4.35 -5.02
N GLY A 48 -8.27 -5.65 -5.34
CA GLY A 48 -8.55 -6.14 -6.67
C GLY A 48 -7.28 -6.38 -7.47
N GLU A 49 -7.31 -6.11 -8.75
CA GLU A 49 -6.32 -6.53 -9.74
C GLU A 49 -5.63 -5.31 -10.37
N ALA A 50 -4.30 -5.40 -10.52
CA ALA A 50 -3.46 -4.28 -10.95
C ALA A 50 -3.82 -3.74 -12.34
N SER A 51 -4.09 -4.60 -13.32
CA SER A 51 -4.31 -4.15 -14.71
C SER A 51 -5.64 -3.38 -14.85
N THR A 52 -6.70 -3.87 -14.22
CA THR A 52 -8.01 -3.20 -14.19
C THR A 52 -7.93 -1.86 -13.47
N ALA A 53 -7.22 -1.82 -12.34
CA ALA A 53 -7.00 -0.59 -11.59
C ALA A 53 -6.20 0.45 -12.41
N MET A 54 -5.10 0.04 -13.05
CA MET A 54 -4.30 0.94 -13.90
C MET A 54 -5.07 1.43 -15.14
N ALA A 55 -5.92 0.59 -15.74
CA ALA A 55 -6.77 1.01 -16.84
C ALA A 55 -7.72 2.15 -16.41
N TYR A 56 -8.37 1.99 -15.26
CA TYR A 56 -9.24 3.02 -14.69
C TYR A 56 -8.49 4.32 -14.36
N LEU A 57 -7.31 4.21 -13.75
CA LEU A 57 -6.49 5.37 -13.41
C LEU A 57 -6.07 6.15 -14.67
N ARG A 58 -5.64 5.45 -15.72
CA ARG A 58 -5.25 6.06 -17.01
C ARG A 58 -6.41 6.76 -17.70
N GLU A 59 -7.59 6.14 -17.73
CA GLU A 59 -8.78 6.74 -18.31
C GLU A 59 -9.12 8.11 -17.71
N ARG A 60 -8.75 8.33 -16.44
CA ARG A 60 -9.04 9.56 -15.68
C ARG A 60 -7.82 10.45 -15.44
N GLY A 61 -6.66 10.09 -15.97
CA GLY A 61 -5.41 10.84 -15.76
C GLY A 61 -4.88 10.78 -14.34
N LEU A 62 -5.41 9.89 -13.50
CA LEU A 62 -4.97 9.72 -12.11
C LEU A 62 -3.57 9.09 -12.02
N ASP A 63 -3.19 8.29 -13.01
CA ASP A 63 -1.86 7.69 -13.12
C ASP A 63 -0.74 8.71 -13.31
N THR A 64 -1.04 9.89 -13.86
CA THR A 64 -0.12 11.02 -13.99
C THR A 64 -0.30 12.03 -12.87
N LEU A 65 -1.51 12.20 -12.35
CA LEU A 65 -1.83 13.07 -11.23
C LEU A 65 -1.11 12.62 -9.96
N ILE A 66 -1.28 11.36 -9.56
CA ILE A 66 -0.74 10.83 -8.29
C ILE A 66 0.77 11.04 -8.17
N PRO A 67 1.61 10.67 -9.17
CA PRO A 67 3.05 10.92 -9.09
C PRO A 67 3.44 12.41 -9.03
N SER A 68 2.56 13.31 -9.45
CA SER A 68 2.81 14.76 -9.45
C SER A 68 2.54 15.43 -8.10
N LEU A 69 1.89 14.74 -7.17
CA LEU A 69 1.50 15.28 -5.86
C LEU A 69 2.73 15.62 -5.00
N LYS A 70 2.60 16.64 -4.16
CA LYS A 70 3.68 17.11 -3.26
C LYS A 70 3.39 16.88 -1.79
N GLN A 71 2.13 16.79 -1.43
CA GLN A 71 1.69 16.41 -0.08
C GLN A 71 1.92 14.91 0.17
N PRO A 72 1.96 14.46 1.44
CA PRO A 72 2.10 13.04 1.76
C PRO A 72 1.01 12.19 1.13
N VAL A 73 1.43 11.10 0.48
CA VAL A 73 0.56 10.11 -0.16
C VAL A 73 0.83 8.74 0.46
N LEU A 74 -0.20 8.05 0.93
CA LEU A 74 -0.11 6.68 1.45
C LEU A 74 -0.81 5.70 0.52
N GLY A 75 -0.05 4.83 -0.14
CA GLY A 75 -0.57 3.68 -0.89
C GLY A 75 -0.75 2.45 0.01
N THR A 76 -1.91 1.78 -0.03
CA THR A 76 -2.12 0.55 0.75
C THR A 76 -2.49 -0.63 -0.14
N CYS A 77 -1.91 -1.79 0.14
CA CYS A 77 -2.10 -3.06 -0.56
C CYS A 77 -1.88 -2.90 -2.09
N VAL A 78 -2.91 -3.07 -2.93
CA VAL A 78 -2.78 -2.85 -4.38
C VAL A 78 -2.36 -1.41 -4.69
N GLY A 79 -2.81 -0.41 -3.91
CA GLY A 79 -2.35 0.98 -4.05
C GLY A 79 -0.82 1.11 -3.95
N MET A 80 -0.17 0.42 -3.00
CA MET A 80 1.29 0.32 -2.94
C MET A 80 1.86 -0.31 -4.22
N GLN A 81 1.28 -1.40 -4.69
CA GLN A 81 1.77 -2.11 -5.88
C GLN A 81 1.67 -1.24 -7.15
N LEU A 82 0.61 -0.46 -7.28
CA LEU A 82 0.41 0.46 -8.40
C LEU A 82 1.39 1.65 -8.37
N MET A 83 1.95 2.00 -7.20
CA MET A 83 3.02 3.00 -7.07
C MET A 83 4.39 2.46 -7.50
N CYS A 84 4.57 1.14 -7.60
CA CYS A 84 5.78 0.52 -8.13
C CYS A 84 5.89 0.71 -9.65
N ARG A 85 7.00 0.27 -10.26
CA ARG A 85 7.24 0.38 -11.69
C ARG A 85 6.39 -0.59 -12.51
N TYR A 86 6.30 -1.84 -12.05
CA TYR A 86 5.70 -2.93 -12.78
C TYR A 86 5.10 -3.98 -11.84
N SER A 87 4.05 -4.64 -12.27
CA SER A 87 3.47 -5.80 -11.61
C SER A 87 3.35 -6.99 -12.56
N GLU A 88 3.79 -8.18 -12.11
CA GLU A 88 3.56 -9.44 -12.83
C GLU A 88 2.07 -9.78 -12.97
N GLU A 89 1.20 -9.14 -12.18
CA GLU A 89 -0.24 -9.34 -12.31
C GLU A 89 -0.71 -8.78 -13.65
N ASN A 90 -1.06 -9.69 -14.56
CA ASN A 90 -1.43 -9.39 -15.95
C ASN A 90 -0.43 -8.50 -16.70
N ASN A 91 0.88 -8.64 -16.40
CA ASN A 91 1.94 -7.91 -17.10
C ASN A 91 1.70 -6.39 -17.12
N THR A 92 1.45 -5.80 -15.96
CA THR A 92 0.96 -4.42 -15.82
C THR A 92 2.10 -3.44 -15.59
N THR A 93 2.27 -2.46 -16.49
CA THR A 93 3.08 -1.26 -16.22
C THR A 93 2.33 -0.37 -15.25
N CYS A 94 2.96 0.01 -14.15
CA CYS A 94 2.39 0.82 -13.09
C CYS A 94 2.96 2.26 -13.10
N MET A 95 2.81 3.02 -11.98
CA MET A 95 3.13 4.46 -11.97
C MET A 95 4.63 4.78 -11.85
N GLY A 96 5.47 3.84 -11.40
CA GLY A 96 6.92 4.02 -11.34
C GLY A 96 7.42 5.01 -10.29
N ILE A 97 6.64 5.28 -9.25
CA ILE A 97 7.08 6.11 -8.12
C ILE A 97 8.22 5.40 -7.38
N PHE A 98 8.06 4.09 -7.12
CA PHE A 98 9.13 3.22 -6.64
C PHE A 98 9.69 2.41 -7.83
N ASP A 99 11.00 2.48 -8.04
CA ASP A 99 11.68 1.78 -9.16
C ASP A 99 11.93 0.32 -8.82
N ILE A 100 10.88 -0.42 -8.51
CA ILE A 100 10.90 -1.85 -8.19
C ILE A 100 9.74 -2.58 -8.85
N ASP A 101 9.89 -3.88 -8.98
CA ASP A 101 8.86 -4.76 -9.53
C ASP A 101 8.07 -5.46 -8.42
N VAL A 102 6.81 -5.69 -8.71
CA VAL A 102 5.89 -6.49 -7.91
C VAL A 102 5.82 -7.88 -8.52
N ARG A 103 6.26 -8.90 -7.78
CA ARG A 103 6.40 -10.27 -8.24
C ARG A 103 5.41 -11.21 -7.56
N ARG A 104 4.92 -12.18 -8.29
CA ARG A 104 4.06 -13.23 -7.74
C ARG A 104 4.84 -14.13 -6.78
N PHE A 105 4.21 -14.57 -5.71
CA PHE A 105 4.75 -15.64 -4.89
C PHE A 105 4.71 -16.96 -5.65
N PRO A 106 5.81 -17.77 -5.64
CA PRO A 106 5.79 -19.10 -6.21
C PRO A 106 4.82 -20.00 -5.43
N THR A 107 4.07 -20.82 -6.15
CA THR A 107 3.15 -21.80 -5.56
C THR A 107 3.78 -23.18 -5.38
N HIS A 108 4.90 -23.43 -6.06
CA HIS A 108 5.59 -24.73 -6.04
C HIS A 108 6.98 -24.58 -5.45
N ARG A 109 7.39 -25.59 -4.69
CA ARG A 109 8.77 -25.80 -4.25
C ARG A 109 9.48 -26.69 -5.27
N GLY A 110 10.71 -26.31 -5.65
CA GLY A 110 11.52 -27.12 -6.55
C GLY A 110 12.12 -28.40 -5.92
N ASP A 111 11.84 -28.63 -4.63
CA ASP A 111 12.42 -29.72 -3.80
C ASP A 111 11.44 -30.89 -3.55
N GLY A 112 10.29 -30.90 -4.21
CA GLY A 112 9.23 -31.94 -4.03
C GLY A 112 8.43 -31.81 -2.74
N GLN A 113 8.68 -30.82 -1.91
CA GLN A 113 7.89 -30.55 -0.71
C GLN A 113 6.52 -29.92 -1.06
N PRO A 114 5.53 -29.95 -0.13
CA PRO A 114 4.26 -29.25 -0.33
C PRO A 114 4.49 -27.79 -0.75
N GLY A 115 3.71 -27.33 -1.72
CA GLY A 115 3.80 -25.96 -2.23
C GLY A 115 3.47 -24.91 -1.19
N PHE A 116 3.75 -23.66 -1.53
CA PHE A 116 3.38 -22.52 -0.69
C PHE A 116 1.90 -22.18 -0.83
N LYS A 117 1.26 -21.78 0.27
CA LYS A 117 -0.10 -21.27 0.24
C LYS A 117 -0.07 -19.84 -0.34
N VAL A 118 -0.68 -19.64 -1.51
CA VAL A 118 -0.88 -18.34 -2.14
C VAL A 118 -2.37 -18.16 -2.40
N PRO A 119 -2.98 -17.04 -2.00
CA PRO A 119 -2.39 -15.83 -1.44
C PRO A 119 -1.83 -15.98 -0.01
N HIS A 120 -0.87 -15.10 0.33
CA HIS A 120 -0.48 -14.81 1.71
C HIS A 120 -1.67 -14.14 2.39
N THR A 121 -2.37 -14.87 3.25
CA THR A 121 -3.58 -14.39 3.94
C THR A 121 -3.43 -14.64 5.43
N GLY A 122 -3.51 -13.57 6.22
CA GLY A 122 -3.46 -13.65 7.68
C GLY A 122 -2.48 -12.66 8.30
N TRP A 123 -2.28 -12.85 9.60
CA TRP A 123 -1.36 -12.06 10.40
C TRP A 123 0.07 -12.55 10.22
N ASN A 124 1.00 -11.60 10.00
CA ASN A 124 2.43 -11.89 9.94
C ASN A 124 3.22 -10.70 10.50
N SER A 125 4.45 -10.97 10.93
CA SER A 125 5.31 -9.97 11.55
C SER A 125 6.08 -9.15 10.51
N ILE A 126 6.33 -7.88 10.86
CA ILE A 126 7.18 -6.97 10.10
C ILE A 126 8.41 -6.61 10.93
N HIS A 127 9.55 -6.48 10.27
CA HIS A 127 10.84 -6.20 10.91
C HIS A 127 11.69 -5.23 10.08
N GLN A 128 12.85 -4.83 10.61
CA GLN A 128 13.73 -3.80 10.05
C GLN A 128 13.00 -2.48 9.82
N LEU A 129 12.25 -2.07 10.85
CA LEU A 129 11.39 -0.90 10.82
C LEU A 129 12.20 0.40 10.73
N LYS A 130 11.83 1.27 9.78
CA LYS A 130 12.48 2.57 9.53
C LYS A 130 11.44 3.62 9.14
N GLY A 131 11.84 4.88 9.33
CA GLY A 131 11.07 6.03 8.86
C GLY A 131 9.84 6.36 9.70
N PRO A 132 9.16 7.46 9.36
CA PRO A 132 8.15 8.05 10.24
C PRO A 132 6.91 7.18 10.44
N LEU A 133 6.52 6.37 9.46
CA LEU A 133 5.34 5.49 9.65
C LEU A 133 5.57 4.42 10.72
N ALA A 134 6.82 4.03 10.97
CA ALA A 134 7.18 3.00 11.94
C ALA A 134 7.39 3.56 13.37
N GLU A 135 7.22 4.85 13.59
CA GLU A 135 7.46 5.46 14.89
C GLU A 135 6.56 4.88 15.98
N GLY A 136 7.17 4.41 17.07
CA GLY A 136 6.47 3.78 18.19
C GLY A 136 5.93 2.38 17.92
N ILE A 137 6.37 1.72 16.83
CA ILE A 137 6.04 0.33 16.50
C ILE A 137 7.22 -0.55 16.87
N SER A 138 6.94 -1.64 17.58
CA SER A 138 7.96 -2.61 17.97
C SER A 138 8.38 -3.51 16.81
N GLU A 139 9.66 -3.91 16.77
CA GLU A 139 10.14 -4.95 15.87
C GLU A 139 9.31 -6.24 16.03
N ASN A 140 9.04 -6.90 14.93
CA ASN A 140 8.20 -8.10 14.85
C ASN A 140 6.73 -7.87 15.22
N ALA A 141 6.25 -6.62 15.14
CA ALA A 141 4.82 -6.35 15.27
C ALA A 141 4.02 -7.04 14.17
N TYR A 142 2.84 -7.53 14.51
CA TYR A 142 1.97 -8.26 13.59
C TYR A 142 1.00 -7.32 12.89
N VAL A 143 0.85 -7.53 11.57
CA VAL A 143 -0.10 -6.83 10.70
C VAL A 143 -0.81 -7.82 9.79
N TYR A 144 -1.93 -7.42 9.20
CA TYR A 144 -2.78 -8.30 8.40
C TYR A 144 -2.51 -8.17 6.91
N PHE A 145 -2.22 -9.29 6.26
CA PHE A 145 -1.95 -9.39 4.83
C PHE A 145 -3.02 -10.19 4.09
N VAL A 146 -3.30 -9.80 2.85
CA VAL A 146 -4.01 -10.60 1.87
C VAL A 146 -3.53 -10.23 0.46
N HIS A 147 -2.54 -10.95 -0.07
CA HIS A 147 -1.97 -10.66 -1.39
C HIS A 147 -1.25 -11.88 -1.99
N SER A 148 -1.20 -11.94 -3.32
CA SER A 148 -0.46 -12.98 -4.08
C SER A 148 0.81 -12.43 -4.70
N TYR A 149 0.95 -11.11 -4.77
CA TYR A 149 2.06 -10.39 -5.37
C TYR A 149 2.67 -9.47 -4.31
N ALA A 150 3.97 -9.27 -4.38
CA ALA A 150 4.69 -8.42 -3.42
C ALA A 150 5.86 -7.70 -4.09
N ALA A 151 6.10 -6.46 -3.66
CA ALA A 151 7.24 -5.66 -4.06
C ALA A 151 8.54 -6.25 -3.50
N GLU A 152 9.58 -6.34 -4.33
CA GLU A 152 10.90 -6.80 -3.92
C GLU A 152 11.52 -5.85 -2.88
N VAL A 153 12.50 -6.33 -2.12
CA VAL A 153 13.24 -5.49 -1.16
C VAL A 153 14.19 -4.58 -1.94
N CYS A 154 14.21 -3.30 -1.61
CA CYS A 154 15.04 -2.28 -2.25
C CYS A 154 15.50 -1.19 -1.28
N SER A 155 16.20 -0.16 -1.78
CA SER A 155 16.66 0.98 -0.97
C SER A 155 15.54 1.77 -0.30
N ASP A 156 14.34 1.78 -0.89
CA ASP A 156 13.17 2.49 -0.36
C ASP A 156 12.39 1.67 0.67
N THR A 157 12.80 0.41 0.94
CA THR A 157 12.13 -0.47 1.90
C THR A 157 12.30 0.06 3.32
N THR A 158 11.18 0.26 4.00
CA THR A 158 11.15 0.74 5.41
C THR A 158 10.58 -0.28 6.38
N ALA A 159 10.07 -1.40 5.90
CA ALA A 159 9.78 -2.60 6.69
C ALA A 159 9.81 -3.82 5.78
N ILE A 160 10.25 -4.95 6.31
CA ILE A 160 10.32 -6.25 5.62
C ILE A 160 9.35 -7.21 6.29
N CYS A 161 8.75 -8.08 5.50
CA CYS A 161 8.05 -9.26 5.97
C CYS A 161 8.61 -10.50 5.25
N ASP A 162 8.79 -11.58 6.01
CA ASP A 162 9.18 -12.88 5.47
C ASP A 162 7.95 -13.78 5.32
N TYR A 163 7.73 -14.29 4.12
CA TYR A 163 6.70 -15.28 3.85
C TYR A 163 7.29 -16.44 3.01
N VAL A 164 7.15 -16.42 1.71
CA VAL A 164 7.82 -17.36 0.81
C VAL A 164 9.25 -16.88 0.52
N ARG A 165 9.40 -15.59 0.49
CA ARG A 165 10.67 -14.84 0.36
C ARG A 165 10.50 -13.51 1.10
N PRO A 166 11.61 -12.84 1.48
CA PRO A 166 11.51 -11.48 1.96
C PRO A 166 10.86 -10.56 0.92
N PHE A 167 10.03 -9.63 1.37
CA PHE A 167 9.42 -8.61 0.53
C PHE A 167 9.25 -7.29 1.29
N SER A 168 9.07 -6.20 0.55
CA SER A 168 8.81 -4.89 1.11
C SER A 168 7.41 -4.84 1.72
N ALA A 169 7.31 -4.83 3.05
CA ALA A 169 6.06 -4.62 3.77
C ALA A 169 5.67 -3.15 3.80
N MET A 170 6.66 -2.23 3.85
CA MET A 170 6.47 -0.79 3.70
C MET A 170 7.55 -0.21 2.79
N LEU A 171 7.19 0.86 2.08
CA LEU A 171 8.09 1.66 1.24
C LEU A 171 7.96 3.15 1.59
N HIS A 172 9.06 3.89 1.40
CA HIS A 172 9.08 5.35 1.51
C HIS A 172 10.08 5.96 0.54
N ARG A 173 9.61 6.92 -0.25
CA ARG A 173 10.43 7.81 -1.09
C ARG A 173 9.79 9.19 -1.13
N ASP A 174 10.54 10.23 -0.77
CA ASP A 174 10.09 11.62 -0.75
C ASP A 174 8.77 11.80 0.05
N ASN A 175 7.70 12.22 -0.61
CA ASN A 175 6.37 12.35 -0.01
C ASN A 175 5.48 11.11 -0.18
N PHE A 176 6.01 10.02 -0.76
CA PHE A 176 5.27 8.79 -1.02
C PHE A 176 5.58 7.73 0.02
N TYR A 177 4.55 7.24 0.66
CA TYR A 177 4.55 6.18 1.66
C TYR A 177 3.69 5.04 1.17
N ALA A 178 4.04 3.82 1.51
CA ALA A 178 3.22 2.68 1.12
C ALA A 178 3.32 1.52 2.11
N ALA A 179 2.23 0.74 2.23
CA ALA A 179 2.14 -0.46 3.05
C ALA A 179 1.46 -1.58 2.27
N GLN A 180 2.06 -2.78 2.23
CA GLN A 180 1.47 -3.96 1.58
C GLN A 180 0.32 -4.54 2.39
N PHE A 181 0.38 -4.45 3.70
CA PHE A 181 -0.67 -4.90 4.60
C PHE A 181 -1.82 -3.88 4.66
N HIS A 182 -2.92 -4.33 5.20
CA HIS A 182 -4.10 -3.50 5.46
C HIS A 182 -3.99 -2.85 6.84
N ALA A 183 -3.47 -1.63 6.90
CA ALA A 183 -3.33 -0.89 8.16
C ALA A 183 -4.71 -0.70 8.86
N GLU A 184 -5.76 -0.49 8.07
CA GLU A 184 -7.14 -0.26 8.55
C GLU A 184 -7.74 -1.44 9.32
N ILE A 185 -7.19 -2.65 9.17
CA ILE A 185 -7.61 -3.86 9.87
C ILE A 185 -6.46 -4.57 10.61
N SER A 186 -5.34 -3.87 10.82
CA SER A 186 -4.16 -4.41 11.53
C SER A 186 -4.12 -4.03 13.02
N GLY A 187 -5.28 -3.81 13.65
CA GLY A 187 -5.38 -3.52 15.09
C GLY A 187 -4.63 -2.26 15.50
N ASP A 188 -4.06 -2.27 16.70
CA ASP A 188 -3.35 -1.11 17.27
C ASP A 188 -2.11 -0.72 16.46
N VAL A 189 -1.41 -1.69 15.87
CA VAL A 189 -0.24 -1.44 15.00
C VAL A 189 -0.67 -0.67 13.75
N GLY A 190 -1.72 -1.13 13.08
CA GLY A 190 -2.26 -0.46 11.91
C GLY A 190 -2.81 0.93 12.23
N GLN A 191 -3.50 1.08 13.36
CA GLN A 191 -3.96 2.37 13.84
C GLN A 191 -2.78 3.34 14.06
N ARG A 192 -1.70 2.87 14.71
CA ARG A 192 -0.49 3.68 14.93
C ARG A 192 0.15 4.13 13.62
N ILE A 193 0.22 3.28 12.60
CA ILE A 193 0.74 3.63 11.27
C ILE A 193 -0.11 4.72 10.62
N LEU A 194 -1.43 4.61 10.68
CA LEU A 194 -2.33 5.64 10.16
C LEU A 194 -2.21 6.96 10.95
N GLU A 195 -2.11 6.91 12.29
CA GLU A 195 -1.86 8.09 13.12
C GLU A 195 -0.54 8.78 12.73
N ASN A 196 0.53 7.99 12.55
CA ASN A 196 1.83 8.52 12.13
C ASN A 196 1.74 9.18 10.75
N PHE A 197 1.04 8.57 9.80
CA PHE A 197 0.79 9.19 8.50
C PHE A 197 0.03 10.52 8.60
N LEU A 198 -1.01 10.58 9.42
CA LEU A 198 -1.80 11.80 9.61
C LEU A 198 -1.00 12.93 10.26
N LYS A 199 0.06 12.63 11.01
CA LYS A 199 0.95 13.61 11.66
C LYS A 199 2.05 14.17 10.76
N LEU A 200 2.34 13.54 9.60
CA LEU A 200 3.31 14.05 8.63
C LEU A 200 2.87 15.43 8.10
#